data_a7ab20783003d184d68a3527a95892b5
#
_entry.id   a7ab20783003d184d68a3527a95892b5
#
_cell.length_a   1.000
_cell.length_b   1.000
_cell.length_c   1.000
_cell.angle_alpha   90.00
_cell.angle_beta   90.00
_cell.angle_gamma   90.00
#
_symmetry.space_group_name_H-M   'P 1'
#
loop_
_entity.id
_entity.type
_entity.pdbx_description
1 polymer ?
#
loop_
_entity_poly.entity_id
_entity_poly.type
_entity_poly.pdbx_seq_one_letter_code
_entity_poly.pdbx_strand_id
1 'polypeptide(L)'
;EIVISLDPGHAFGTGTHQTTQLCVTAMEEFFKGGNVADIGTGSGILAIIAKKMGADYVYGCDNDPDVIDVAKENAQKNNAECVFEYKTADKLTETFDFVCANILHNVLAIIMPDLKNLLKPDGKLVLSGILDEKKTVVLEAIEKNGLKILKTNYQDQWVSFVVSK
;
A
#
# COMPACT_ATOMS: atom_id res chain seq x y z
N GLU A 1 14.85 -10.70 -10.33
CA GLU A 1 13.44 -10.62 -10.73
C GLU A 1 12.55 -11.28 -9.68
N ILE A 2 11.46 -10.59 -9.30
CA ILE A 2 10.52 -11.11 -8.31
C ILE A 2 9.36 -11.78 -9.04
N VAL A 3 9.17 -13.07 -8.80
CA VAL A 3 8.07 -13.85 -9.36
C VAL A 3 7.08 -14.18 -8.24
N ILE A 4 5.81 -13.87 -8.46
CA ILE A 4 4.76 -14.09 -7.46
C ILE A 4 3.62 -14.88 -8.07
N SER A 5 3.20 -15.94 -7.37
CA SER A 5 2.04 -16.74 -7.73
C SER A 5 0.86 -16.31 -6.86
N LEU A 6 -0.25 -15.96 -7.49
CA LEU A 6 -1.46 -15.54 -6.79
C LEU A 6 -2.63 -16.48 -7.03
N ASP A 7 -3.42 -16.67 -5.99
CA ASP A 7 -4.74 -17.28 -6.11
C ASP A 7 -5.70 -16.18 -6.60
N PRO A 8 -6.38 -16.38 -7.73
CA PRO A 8 -7.28 -15.35 -8.29
C PRO A 8 -8.56 -15.12 -7.52
N GLY A 9 -8.85 -15.84 -6.44
CA GLY A 9 -10.07 -15.76 -5.65
C GLY A 9 -10.74 -14.38 -5.57
N HIS A 10 -11.21 -13.96 -4.41
CA HIS A 10 -11.96 -12.71 -4.24
C HIS A 10 -11.09 -11.46 -4.14
N ALA A 11 -9.78 -11.62 -4.10
CA ALA A 11 -8.87 -10.49 -3.90
C ALA A 11 -8.75 -9.65 -5.17
N PHE A 12 -8.82 -8.34 -5.02
CA PHE A 12 -8.60 -7.35 -6.07
C PHE A 12 -7.10 -7.09 -6.20
N GLY A 13 -6.62 -6.92 -7.44
CA GLY A 13 -5.22 -6.64 -7.70
C GLY A 13 -4.41 -7.90 -7.96
N THR A 14 -4.04 -8.11 -9.21
CA THR A 14 -3.34 -9.32 -9.66
C THR A 14 -1.85 -9.12 -9.89
N GLY A 15 -1.30 -7.97 -9.53
CA GLY A 15 0.10 -7.63 -9.83
C GLY A 15 0.30 -7.10 -11.25
N THR A 16 -0.68 -7.31 -12.15
CA THR A 16 -0.64 -6.75 -13.51
C THR A 16 -1.41 -5.44 -13.62
N HIS A 17 -2.24 -5.11 -12.62
CA HIS A 17 -3.01 -3.88 -12.63
C HIS A 17 -2.08 -2.67 -12.51
N GLN A 18 -2.38 -1.60 -13.26
CA GLN A 18 -1.56 -0.40 -13.32
C GLN A 18 -1.33 0.23 -11.95
N THR A 19 -2.36 0.25 -11.08
CA THR A 19 -2.25 0.84 -9.74
C THR A 19 -1.25 0.08 -8.86
N THR A 20 -1.19 -1.25 -9.01
CA THR A 20 -0.21 -2.08 -8.31
C THR A 20 1.19 -1.81 -8.86
N GLN A 21 1.33 -1.71 -10.18
CA GLN A 21 2.61 -1.39 -10.82
C GLN A 21 3.15 -0.04 -10.35
N LEU A 22 2.28 0.96 -10.20
CA LEU A 22 2.67 2.27 -9.67
C LEU A 22 3.21 2.16 -8.24
N CYS A 23 2.61 1.32 -7.40
CA CYS A 23 3.11 1.07 -6.06
C CYS A 23 4.49 0.40 -6.09
N VAL A 24 4.67 -0.59 -6.96
CA VAL A 24 5.96 -1.28 -7.09
C VAL A 24 7.05 -0.32 -7.55
N THR A 25 6.75 0.54 -8.52
CA THR A 25 7.68 1.57 -8.98
C THR A 25 8.11 2.49 -7.83
N ALA A 26 7.14 2.91 -7.01
CA ALA A 26 7.43 3.75 -5.85
C ALA A 26 8.31 3.01 -4.82
N MET A 27 8.02 1.73 -4.59
CA MET A 27 8.81 0.90 -3.68
C MET A 27 10.24 0.75 -4.18
N GLU A 28 10.43 0.52 -5.48
CA GLU A 28 11.77 0.39 -6.07
C GLU A 28 12.58 1.67 -5.89
N GLU A 29 11.94 2.82 -5.95
CA GLU A 29 12.62 4.11 -5.85
C GLU A 29 12.84 4.54 -4.39
N PHE A 30 11.86 4.34 -3.52
CA PHE A 30 11.83 4.95 -2.19
C PHE A 30 11.98 3.98 -1.01
N PHE A 31 11.78 2.69 -1.19
CA PHE A 31 11.94 1.75 -0.09
C PHE A 31 13.41 1.46 0.17
N LYS A 32 13.87 1.77 1.38
CA LYS A 32 15.28 1.63 1.77
C LYS A 32 15.47 0.59 2.87
N GLY A 33 14.54 -0.33 3.03
CA GLY A 33 14.60 -1.34 4.08
C GLY A 33 13.72 -0.96 5.27
N GLY A 34 13.64 -1.87 6.23
CA GLY A 34 12.85 -1.67 7.43
C GLY A 34 11.47 -2.33 7.34
N ASN A 35 10.51 -1.71 8.00
CA ASN A 35 9.16 -2.26 8.16
C ASN A 35 8.18 -1.63 7.17
N VAL A 36 7.28 -2.46 6.62
CA VAL A 36 6.32 -2.05 5.62
C VAL A 36 4.91 -2.41 6.07
N ALA A 37 3.96 -1.50 5.84
CA ALA A 37 2.55 -1.78 6.01
C ALA A 37 1.82 -1.62 4.67
N ASP A 38 0.89 -2.52 4.39
CA ASP A 38 0.03 -2.48 3.22
C ASP A 38 -1.41 -2.34 3.68
N ILE A 39 -1.96 -1.14 3.54
CA ILE A 39 -3.32 -0.81 4.01
C ILE A 39 -4.29 -1.07 2.86
N GLY A 40 -5.31 -1.91 3.14
CA GLY A 40 -6.18 -2.42 2.09
C GLY A 40 -5.44 -3.47 1.26
N THR A 41 -4.85 -4.44 1.94
CA THR A 41 -3.88 -5.38 1.35
C THR A 41 -4.47 -6.30 0.27
N GLY A 42 -5.78 -6.52 0.28
CA GLY A 42 -6.45 -7.38 -0.72
C GLY A 42 -5.81 -8.76 -0.82
N SER A 43 -5.30 -9.08 -2.02
CA SER A 43 -4.64 -10.36 -2.26
C SER A 43 -3.31 -10.53 -1.54
N GLY A 44 -2.80 -9.47 -0.92
CA GLY A 44 -1.50 -9.47 -0.28
C GLY A 44 -0.33 -9.22 -1.24
N ILE A 45 -0.59 -8.90 -2.50
CA ILE A 45 0.45 -8.80 -3.53
C ILE A 45 1.54 -7.79 -3.16
N LEU A 46 1.18 -6.60 -2.71
CA LEU A 46 2.17 -5.57 -2.38
C LEU A 46 2.96 -5.94 -1.12
N ALA A 47 2.30 -6.54 -0.14
CA ALA A 47 2.96 -7.03 1.08
C ALA A 47 3.99 -8.11 0.73
N ILE A 48 3.61 -9.05 -0.15
CA ILE A 48 4.51 -10.13 -0.59
C ILE A 48 5.70 -9.54 -1.34
N ILE A 49 5.46 -8.59 -2.23
CA ILE A 49 6.54 -7.90 -2.97
C ILE A 49 7.49 -7.22 -2.00
N ALA A 50 6.96 -6.49 -1.00
CA ALA A 50 7.79 -5.81 -0.01
C ALA A 50 8.68 -6.79 0.74
N LYS A 51 8.14 -7.94 1.13
CA LYS A 51 8.93 -8.96 1.81
C LYS A 51 10.05 -9.49 0.91
N LYS A 52 9.75 -9.73 -0.35
CA LYS A 52 10.74 -10.21 -1.32
C LYS A 52 11.79 -9.14 -1.66
N MET A 53 11.47 -7.87 -1.47
CA MET A 53 12.43 -6.77 -1.63
C MET A 53 13.34 -6.60 -0.41
N GLY A 54 13.16 -7.42 0.62
CA GLY A 54 14.04 -7.42 1.78
C GLY A 54 13.51 -6.66 2.99
N ALA A 55 12.21 -6.40 3.07
CA ALA A 55 11.64 -5.79 4.27
C ALA A 55 11.86 -6.69 5.50
N ASP A 56 12.18 -6.08 6.62
CA ASP A 56 12.41 -6.81 7.88
C ASP A 56 11.10 -7.36 8.44
N TYR A 57 10.03 -6.56 8.36
CA TYR A 57 8.71 -6.92 8.86
C TYR A 57 7.67 -6.35 7.92
N VAL A 58 6.70 -7.16 7.53
CA VAL A 58 5.61 -6.73 6.64
C VAL A 58 4.27 -7.04 7.30
N TYR A 59 3.44 -6.01 7.34
CA TYR A 59 2.10 -6.06 7.90
C TYR A 59 1.10 -5.62 6.84
N GLY A 60 0.00 -6.35 6.73
CA GLY A 60 -1.12 -5.96 5.87
C GLY A 60 -2.42 -6.03 6.62
N CYS A 61 -3.33 -5.13 6.33
CA CYS A 61 -4.68 -5.17 6.89
C CYS A 61 -5.72 -4.87 5.81
N ASP A 62 -6.93 -5.29 6.10
CA ASP A 62 -8.07 -5.06 5.21
C ASP A 62 -9.34 -5.08 6.05
N ASN A 63 -10.37 -4.39 5.58
CA ASN A 63 -11.67 -4.38 6.24
C ASN A 63 -12.61 -5.47 5.71
N ASP A 64 -12.10 -6.37 4.89
CA ASP A 64 -12.82 -7.54 4.38
C ASP A 64 -12.13 -8.80 4.92
N PRO A 65 -12.79 -9.54 5.84
CA PRO A 65 -12.17 -10.74 6.42
C PRO A 65 -11.91 -11.84 5.40
N ASP A 66 -12.67 -11.88 4.30
CA ASP A 66 -12.49 -12.91 3.28
C ASP A 66 -11.18 -12.76 2.54
N VAL A 67 -10.74 -11.51 2.27
CA VAL A 67 -9.46 -11.30 1.58
C VAL A 67 -8.26 -11.59 2.47
N ILE A 68 -8.41 -11.50 3.79
CA ILE A 68 -7.32 -11.79 4.72
C ILE A 68 -6.87 -13.25 4.57
N ASP A 69 -7.79 -14.18 4.46
CA ASP A 69 -7.44 -15.59 4.26
C ASP A 69 -6.74 -15.80 2.92
N VAL A 70 -7.21 -15.12 1.87
CA VAL A 70 -6.57 -15.17 0.55
C VAL A 70 -5.15 -14.61 0.61
N ALA A 71 -4.95 -13.48 1.30
CA ALA A 71 -3.63 -12.88 1.46
C ALA A 71 -2.68 -13.83 2.19
N LYS A 72 -3.14 -14.48 3.26
CA LYS A 72 -2.33 -15.46 4.01
C LYS A 72 -1.93 -16.64 3.13
N GLU A 73 -2.85 -17.17 2.35
CA GLU A 73 -2.59 -18.28 1.44
C GLU A 73 -1.55 -17.89 0.38
N ASN A 74 -1.71 -16.70 -0.20
CA ASN A 74 -0.79 -16.21 -1.22
C ASN A 74 0.61 -15.99 -0.65
N ALA A 75 0.73 -15.46 0.56
CA ALA A 75 2.01 -15.27 1.22
C ALA A 75 2.70 -16.62 1.48
N GLN A 76 1.95 -17.60 1.96
CA GLN A 76 2.47 -18.94 2.20
C GLN A 76 2.94 -19.60 0.89
N LYS A 77 2.14 -19.49 -0.18
CA LYS A 77 2.48 -20.02 -1.50
C LYS A 77 3.77 -19.42 -2.05
N ASN A 78 4.06 -18.17 -1.70
CA ASN A 78 5.25 -17.45 -2.18
C ASN A 78 6.41 -17.46 -1.18
N ASN A 79 6.29 -18.20 -0.08
CA ASN A 79 7.30 -18.27 0.98
C ASN A 79 7.64 -16.87 1.52
N ALA A 80 6.65 -16.00 1.60
CA ALA A 80 6.81 -14.64 2.12
C ALA A 80 6.17 -14.56 3.51
N GLU A 81 6.98 -14.25 4.51
CA GLU A 81 6.50 -14.13 5.88
C GLU A 81 5.92 -12.75 6.09
N CYS A 82 4.58 -12.67 6.13
CA CYS A 82 3.83 -11.44 6.34
C CYS A 82 2.77 -11.67 7.42
N VAL A 83 2.43 -10.60 8.13
CA VAL A 83 1.35 -10.63 9.12
C VAL A 83 0.15 -9.93 8.51
N PHE A 84 -1.01 -10.61 8.48
CA PHE A 84 -2.25 -10.03 7.94
C PHE A 84 -3.33 -10.05 9.01
N GLU A 85 -4.06 -8.95 9.14
CA GLU A 85 -5.13 -8.80 10.12
C GLU A 85 -6.37 -8.14 9.51
N TYR A 86 -7.55 -8.56 9.98
CA TYR A 86 -8.79 -7.89 9.71
C TYR A 86 -8.86 -6.65 10.62
N LYS A 87 -8.44 -5.51 10.10
CA LYS A 87 -8.37 -4.24 10.83
C LYS A 87 -8.45 -3.07 9.88
N THR A 88 -8.81 -1.92 10.44
CA THR A 88 -8.73 -0.62 9.74
C THR A 88 -7.52 0.16 10.21
N ALA A 89 -7.06 1.11 9.40
CA ALA A 89 -5.82 1.87 9.68
C ALA A 89 -5.87 2.61 11.02
N ASP A 90 -7.04 3.10 11.41
CA ASP A 90 -7.21 3.85 12.66
C ASP A 90 -6.99 3.02 13.93
N LYS A 91 -6.99 1.70 13.80
CA LYS A 91 -6.79 0.77 14.92
C LYS A 91 -5.33 0.36 15.11
N LEU A 92 -4.44 0.79 14.23
CA LEU A 92 -3.02 0.43 14.29
C LEU A 92 -2.26 1.42 15.18
N THR A 93 -1.35 0.87 15.98
CA THR A 93 -0.52 1.69 16.89
C THR A 93 0.96 1.67 16.52
N GLU A 94 1.35 0.82 15.59
CA GLU A 94 2.73 0.73 15.12
C GLU A 94 3.04 1.82 14.09
N THR A 95 4.34 2.10 13.90
CA THR A 95 4.80 2.98 12.81
C THR A 95 5.72 2.20 11.88
N PHE A 96 5.80 2.67 10.64
CA PHE A 96 6.47 1.94 9.57
C PHE A 96 7.40 2.85 8.78
N ASP A 97 8.40 2.25 8.17
CA ASP A 97 9.34 2.94 7.27
C ASP A 97 8.71 3.21 5.91
N PHE A 98 7.82 2.33 5.47
CA PHE A 98 7.13 2.47 4.19
C PHE A 98 5.69 1.97 4.33
N VAL A 99 4.74 2.76 3.82
CA VAL A 99 3.32 2.40 3.83
C VAL A 99 2.79 2.45 2.41
N CYS A 100 2.06 1.39 2.02
CA CYS A 100 1.34 1.34 0.75
C CYS A 100 -0.15 1.46 1.02
N ALA A 101 -0.84 2.28 0.24
CA ALA A 101 -2.30 2.36 0.29
C ALA A 101 -2.81 2.45 -1.15
N ASN A 102 -3.17 1.29 -1.70
CA ASN A 102 -3.70 1.16 -3.06
C ASN A 102 -5.20 0.91 -2.97
N ILE A 103 -5.95 1.97 -2.74
CA ILE A 103 -7.39 1.93 -2.47
C ILE A 103 -8.09 3.12 -3.15
N LEU A 104 -9.43 3.15 -3.09
CA LEU A 104 -10.23 4.19 -3.74
C LEU A 104 -9.87 5.61 -3.25
N HIS A 105 -9.90 6.57 -4.17
CA HIS A 105 -9.54 7.97 -3.87
C HIS A 105 -10.31 8.58 -2.71
N ASN A 106 -11.61 8.31 -2.63
CA ASN A 106 -12.46 8.85 -1.56
C ASN A 106 -12.11 8.24 -0.20
N VAL A 107 -11.75 6.96 -0.17
CA VAL A 107 -11.30 6.30 1.07
C VAL A 107 -9.95 6.85 1.50
N LEU A 108 -9.02 7.02 0.55
CA LEU A 108 -7.71 7.63 0.84
C LEU A 108 -7.87 8.99 1.50
N ALA A 109 -8.77 9.83 0.98
CA ALA A 109 -9.00 11.16 1.54
C ALA A 109 -9.51 11.11 2.98
N ILE A 110 -10.39 10.15 3.28
CA ILE A 110 -10.98 10.00 4.61
C ILE A 110 -9.95 9.51 5.62
N ILE A 111 -9.14 8.51 5.26
CA ILE A 111 -8.18 7.89 6.19
C ILE A 111 -6.79 8.54 6.17
N MET A 112 -6.61 9.63 5.45
CA MET A 112 -5.30 10.28 5.32
C MET A 112 -4.65 10.60 6.68
N PRO A 113 -5.39 11.11 7.69
CA PRO A 113 -4.79 11.32 9.01
C PRO A 113 -4.24 10.03 9.63
N ASP A 114 -4.97 8.92 9.45
CA ASP A 114 -4.56 7.63 9.98
C ASP A 114 -3.32 7.11 9.26
N LEU A 115 -3.26 7.27 7.94
CA LEU A 115 -2.10 6.88 7.15
C LEU A 115 -0.86 7.68 7.59
N LYS A 116 -1.02 8.98 7.80
CA LYS A 116 0.07 9.82 8.30
C LYS A 116 0.61 9.31 9.62
N ASN A 117 -0.28 8.92 10.54
CA ASN A 117 0.11 8.44 11.86
C ASN A 117 0.87 7.12 11.82
N LEU A 118 0.81 6.38 10.71
CA LEU A 118 1.56 5.13 10.56
C LEU A 118 3.00 5.36 10.13
N LEU A 119 3.37 6.58 9.75
CA LEU A 119 4.71 6.86 9.25
C LEU A 119 5.68 7.20 10.38
N LYS A 120 6.85 6.56 10.34
CA LYS A 120 8.01 7.03 11.10
C LYS A 120 8.42 8.40 10.56
N PRO A 121 9.23 9.18 11.30
CA PRO A 121 9.64 10.52 10.83
C PRO A 121 10.20 10.55 9.41
N ASP A 122 10.99 9.55 9.01
CA ASP A 122 11.55 9.44 7.67
C ASP A 122 10.75 8.50 6.77
N GLY A 123 9.58 8.07 7.22
CA GLY A 123 8.74 7.12 6.49
C GLY A 123 8.16 7.71 5.22
N LYS A 124 7.91 6.82 4.26
CA LYS A 124 7.32 7.20 2.97
C LYS A 124 5.98 6.48 2.82
N LEU A 125 5.05 7.15 2.16
CA LEU A 125 3.71 6.62 1.91
C LEU A 125 3.43 6.73 0.42
N VAL A 126 3.08 5.61 -0.22
CA VAL A 126 2.60 5.63 -1.59
C VAL A 126 1.08 5.51 -1.58
N LEU A 127 0.44 6.43 -2.29
CA LEU A 127 -1.01 6.50 -2.48
C LEU A 127 -1.29 6.15 -3.93
N SER A 128 -2.07 5.10 -4.18
CA SER A 128 -2.39 4.64 -5.52
C SER A 128 -3.86 4.16 -5.58
N GLY A 129 -4.30 3.73 -6.77
CA GLY A 129 -5.71 3.41 -6.96
C GLY A 129 -6.53 4.65 -7.30
N ILE A 130 -5.87 5.70 -7.80
CA ILE A 130 -6.44 7.02 -8.04
C ILE A 130 -6.55 7.27 -9.54
N LEU A 131 -7.77 7.48 -10.03
CA LEU A 131 -7.95 7.98 -11.40
C LEU A 131 -7.47 9.43 -11.45
N ASP A 132 -6.76 9.78 -12.51
CA ASP A 132 -6.25 11.15 -12.69
C ASP A 132 -7.37 12.19 -12.58
N GLU A 133 -8.53 11.90 -13.14
CA GLU A 133 -9.70 12.79 -13.06
C GLU A 133 -10.26 12.96 -11.64
N LYS A 134 -9.86 12.11 -10.68
CA LYS A 134 -10.31 12.15 -9.28
C LYS A 134 -9.20 12.55 -8.31
N LYS A 135 -8.04 12.94 -8.80
CA LYS A 135 -6.88 13.20 -7.92
C LYS A 135 -7.04 14.40 -7.00
N THR A 136 -7.89 15.36 -7.34
CA THR A 136 -8.02 16.59 -6.56
C THR A 136 -8.38 16.33 -5.10
N VAL A 137 -9.29 15.38 -4.84
CA VAL A 137 -9.71 15.06 -3.46
C VAL A 137 -8.53 14.50 -2.65
N VAL A 138 -7.66 13.74 -3.30
CA VAL A 138 -6.46 13.18 -2.64
C VAL A 138 -5.42 14.29 -2.41
N LEU A 139 -5.19 15.15 -3.40
CA LEU A 139 -4.26 16.28 -3.27
C LEU A 139 -4.68 17.22 -2.13
N GLU A 140 -5.98 17.50 -2.01
CA GLU A 140 -6.49 18.32 -0.91
C GLU A 140 -6.25 17.67 0.45
N ALA A 141 -6.44 16.35 0.55
CA ALA A 141 -6.19 15.61 1.79
C ALA A 141 -4.71 15.60 2.16
N ILE A 142 -3.83 15.44 1.16
CA ILE A 142 -2.37 15.50 1.37
C ILE A 142 -1.99 16.86 1.96
N GLU A 143 -2.47 17.95 1.35
CA GLU A 143 -2.18 19.31 1.80
C GLU A 143 -2.75 19.58 3.19
N LYS A 144 -4.01 19.21 3.41
CA LYS A 144 -4.69 19.40 4.70
C LYS A 144 -3.95 18.71 5.85
N ASN A 145 -3.33 17.58 5.59
CA ASN A 145 -2.60 16.83 6.61
C ASN A 145 -1.12 17.20 6.69
N GLY A 146 -0.69 18.21 5.97
CA GLY A 146 0.69 18.68 6.03
C GLY A 146 1.71 17.71 5.47
N LEU A 147 1.28 16.81 4.58
CA LEU A 147 2.17 15.85 3.93
C LEU A 147 2.82 16.50 2.71
N LYS A 148 4.04 16.08 2.42
CA LYS A 148 4.86 16.62 1.34
C LYS A 148 4.91 15.63 0.18
N ILE A 149 4.58 16.06 -1.03
CA ILE A 149 4.68 15.20 -2.22
C ILE A 149 6.13 15.15 -2.67
N LEU A 150 6.67 13.93 -2.75
CA LEU A 150 8.03 13.68 -3.22
C LEU A 150 8.05 13.30 -4.69
N LYS A 151 7.01 12.61 -5.16
CA LYS A 151 6.96 12.11 -6.52
C LYS A 151 5.50 11.91 -6.94
N THR A 152 5.21 12.24 -8.20
CA THR A 152 3.93 11.93 -8.85
C THR A 152 4.22 11.06 -10.06
N ASN A 153 3.58 9.90 -10.15
CA ASN A 153 3.74 8.99 -11.28
C ASN A 153 2.40 8.74 -11.95
N TYR A 154 2.42 8.64 -13.26
CA TYR A 154 1.23 8.37 -14.08
C TYR A 154 1.43 7.07 -14.85
N GLN A 155 0.34 6.32 -15.00
CA GLN A 155 0.29 5.16 -15.89
C GLN A 155 -1.13 5.06 -16.44
N ASP A 156 -1.29 5.30 -17.75
CA ASP A 156 -2.58 5.39 -18.40
C ASP A 156 -3.46 6.45 -17.68
N GLN A 157 -4.68 6.09 -17.27
CA GLN A 157 -5.57 7.00 -16.55
C GLN A 157 -5.32 7.07 -15.04
N TRP A 158 -4.29 6.37 -14.55
CA TRP A 158 -4.01 6.26 -13.12
C TRP A 158 -2.86 7.16 -12.68
N VAL A 159 -2.93 7.62 -11.45
CA VAL A 159 -1.89 8.45 -10.85
C VAL A 159 -1.57 7.93 -9.45
N SER A 160 -0.30 8.04 -9.05
CA SER A 160 0.13 7.75 -7.69
C SER A 160 0.96 8.89 -7.14
N PHE A 161 0.96 9.02 -5.82
CA PHE A 161 1.77 10.02 -5.12
C PHE A 161 2.62 9.31 -4.06
N VAL A 162 3.90 9.68 -3.99
CA VAL A 162 4.74 9.32 -2.86
C VAL A 162 4.86 10.54 -1.98
N VAL A 163 4.51 10.39 -0.72
CA VAL A 163 4.49 11.51 0.23
C VAL A 163 5.28 11.18 1.50
N SER A 164 5.68 12.21 2.24
CA SER A 164 6.35 12.11 3.53
C SER A 164 5.77 13.15 4.49
N LYS A 165 6.12 12.99 5.75
CA LYS A 165 5.80 14.02 6.75
C LYS A 165 6.56 15.31 6.51
#